data_56daa4226f1d48a339d7194c19062d29
#
_entry.id   56daa4226f1d48a339d7194c19062d29
#
_cell.length_a   1.000
_cell.length_b   1.000
_cell.length_c   1.000
_cell.angle_alpha   90.00
_cell.angle_beta   90.00
_cell.angle_gamma   90.00
#
_symmetry.space_group_name_H-M   'P 1'
#
loop_
_entity.id
_entity.type
_entity.pdbx_description
1 polymer ?
#
loop_
_entity_poly.entity_id
_entity_poly.type
_entity_poly.pdbx_seq_one_letter_code
_entity_poly.pdbx_strand_id
1 'polypeptide(L)'
;PHDADVSSKFSRNVKLNIPFVSAAMDTVTESDMAIAMARLGGIGVIHKNLSIERQADEVRKVKYYLNGIIRTPVTFHPEQTVAEMMNEKRVKKYSFSGFPIVDDNGKLVGIITSRDFKFLSDYNIRIRDVMTKEPVVAKDSISMLQAYKMMVEHKVGKLPMVNSEGKLTGLYSFLDVKTL
;
A
#
# COMPACT_ATOMS: atom_id res chain seq x y z
N PRO A 1 4.06 27.90 -25.29
CA PRO A 1 3.77 27.52 -23.87
C PRO A 1 4.12 26.07 -23.57
N HIS A 2 4.08 25.16 -24.57
CA HIS A 2 4.34 23.71 -24.35
C HIS A 2 5.82 23.37 -24.11
N ASP A 3 6.76 24.28 -24.43
CA ASP A 3 8.20 24.06 -24.30
C ASP A 3 8.81 24.70 -23.03
N ALA A 4 7.98 25.23 -22.13
CA ALA A 4 8.47 25.87 -20.92
C ALA A 4 8.85 24.78 -19.87
N ASP A 5 10.13 24.72 -19.47
CA ASP A 5 10.60 23.92 -18.35
C ASP A 5 10.35 24.70 -17.04
N VAL A 6 9.42 24.20 -16.24
CA VAL A 6 9.07 24.76 -14.92
C VAL A 6 9.77 24.01 -13.77
N SER A 7 10.67 23.08 -14.08
CA SER A 7 11.40 22.36 -13.05
C SER A 7 12.28 23.29 -12.22
N SER A 8 12.48 22.95 -10.96
CA SER A 8 13.24 23.74 -9.99
C SER A 8 14.01 22.86 -9.04
N LYS A 9 14.85 23.47 -8.20
CA LYS A 9 15.54 22.79 -7.10
C LYS A 9 15.04 23.33 -5.76
N PHE A 10 14.48 22.45 -4.93
CA PHE A 10 14.16 22.77 -3.54
C PHE A 10 15.42 22.83 -2.66
N SER A 11 16.36 21.96 -2.93
CA SER A 11 17.68 21.94 -2.28
C SER A 11 18.73 21.38 -3.24
N ARG A 12 20.00 21.31 -2.77
CA ARG A 12 21.10 20.78 -3.57
C ARG A 12 20.78 19.44 -4.25
N ASN A 13 20.09 18.54 -3.55
CA ASN A 13 19.85 17.16 -3.98
C ASN A 13 18.37 16.85 -4.22
N VAL A 14 17.48 17.84 -4.09
CA VAL A 14 16.04 17.66 -4.31
C VAL A 14 15.56 18.50 -5.47
N LYS A 15 15.27 17.82 -6.59
CA LYS A 15 14.69 18.42 -7.79
C LYS A 15 13.17 18.34 -7.72
N LEU A 16 12.48 19.39 -8.17
CA LEU A 16 11.04 19.46 -8.32
C LEU A 16 10.69 19.53 -9.80
N ASN A 17 9.61 18.87 -10.21
CA ASN A 17 9.08 18.96 -11.57
C ASN A 17 8.23 20.23 -11.74
N ILE A 18 7.60 20.72 -10.65
CA ILE A 18 6.92 22.02 -10.59
C ILE A 18 7.41 22.79 -9.35
N PRO A 19 7.52 24.13 -9.38
CA PRO A 19 8.09 24.92 -8.30
C PRO A 19 7.10 25.18 -7.15
N PHE A 20 6.38 24.15 -6.70
CA PHE A 20 5.41 24.27 -5.61
C PHE A 20 5.86 23.47 -4.39
N VAL A 21 5.79 24.14 -3.24
CA VAL A 21 6.13 23.57 -1.93
C VAL A 21 5.00 23.90 -0.96
N SER A 22 4.42 22.91 -0.29
CA SER A 22 3.46 23.19 0.79
C SER A 22 4.21 23.52 2.07
N ALA A 23 3.70 24.55 2.80
CA ALA A 23 4.34 25.08 3.98
C ALA A 23 4.34 24.08 5.15
N ALA A 24 5.42 24.08 5.95
CA ALA A 24 5.54 23.28 7.18
C ALA A 24 4.70 23.86 8.32
N MET A 25 3.40 23.97 8.13
CA MET A 25 2.43 24.49 9.07
C MET A 25 1.54 23.39 9.64
N ASP A 26 1.27 23.46 10.93
CA ASP A 26 0.30 22.60 11.61
C ASP A 26 -1.06 22.65 10.91
N THR A 27 -1.72 21.52 10.82
CA THR A 27 -3.00 21.32 10.11
C THR A 27 -2.99 21.64 8.60
N VAL A 28 -1.85 22.04 8.03
CA VAL A 28 -1.69 22.31 6.59
C VAL A 28 -0.94 21.20 5.90
N THR A 29 0.27 20.86 6.37
CA THR A 29 1.08 19.83 5.71
C THR A 29 1.39 18.66 6.63
N GLU A 30 0.55 17.66 6.54
CA GLU A 30 0.77 16.29 7.02
C GLU A 30 0.91 15.35 5.81
N SER A 31 0.82 14.03 6.02
CA SER A 31 1.05 13.04 4.94
C SER A 31 0.13 13.24 3.73
N ASP A 32 -1.15 13.54 3.92
CA ASP A 32 -2.10 13.65 2.82
C ASP A 32 -1.77 14.81 1.86
N MET A 33 -1.46 15.99 2.41
CA MET A 33 -1.01 17.14 1.62
C MET A 33 0.34 16.86 0.96
N ALA A 34 1.28 16.25 1.68
CA ALA A 34 2.59 15.93 1.12
C ALA A 34 2.50 14.91 -0.02
N ILE A 35 1.61 13.93 0.08
CA ILE A 35 1.30 12.96 -0.99
C ILE A 35 0.70 13.69 -2.21
N ALA A 36 -0.30 14.56 -1.98
CA ALA A 36 -0.93 15.31 -3.06
C ALA A 36 0.08 16.19 -3.81
N MET A 37 0.94 16.91 -3.09
CA MET A 37 2.01 17.72 -3.67
C MET A 37 3.00 16.89 -4.48
N ALA A 38 3.44 15.75 -3.94
CA ALA A 38 4.38 14.87 -4.63
C ALA A 38 3.82 14.29 -5.92
N ARG A 39 2.53 13.91 -5.94
CA ARG A 39 1.83 13.44 -7.17
C ARG A 39 1.79 14.48 -8.27
N LEU A 40 1.77 15.76 -7.94
CA LEU A 40 1.79 16.87 -8.89
C LEU A 40 3.22 17.27 -9.30
N GLY A 41 4.26 16.67 -8.70
CA GLY A 41 5.66 16.97 -9.01
C GLY A 41 6.28 18.06 -8.14
N GLY A 42 5.56 18.52 -7.11
CA GLY A 42 6.05 19.41 -6.05
C GLY A 42 6.54 18.63 -4.81
N ILE A 43 6.60 19.30 -3.66
CA ILE A 43 7.00 18.68 -2.38
C ILE A 43 6.19 19.24 -1.21
N GLY A 44 5.85 18.38 -0.26
CA GLY A 44 5.30 18.77 1.03
C GLY A 44 6.36 18.74 2.13
N VAL A 45 6.38 19.76 2.99
CA VAL A 45 7.25 19.80 4.15
C VAL A 45 6.43 19.54 5.41
N ILE A 46 6.60 18.36 6.01
CA ILE A 46 5.89 17.96 7.23
C ILE A 46 6.28 18.91 8.39
N HIS A 47 5.29 19.46 9.08
CA HIS A 47 5.52 20.38 10.18
C HIS A 47 6.13 19.70 11.42
N LYS A 48 6.77 20.50 12.28
CA LYS A 48 7.45 20.02 13.51
C LYS A 48 6.56 19.97 14.76
N ASN A 49 5.33 20.46 14.70
CA ASN A 49 4.41 20.47 15.86
C ASN A 49 3.77 19.08 16.07
N LEU A 50 4.63 18.07 16.16
CA LEU A 50 4.31 16.65 16.37
C LEU A 50 5.37 16.07 17.28
N SER A 51 5.07 14.94 17.96
CA SER A 51 6.15 14.17 18.58
C SER A 51 7.07 13.59 17.49
N ILE A 52 8.30 13.25 17.87
CA ILE A 52 9.29 12.69 16.93
C ILE A 52 8.72 11.44 16.23
N GLU A 53 8.03 10.59 16.98
CA GLU A 53 7.43 9.35 16.48
C GLU A 53 6.30 9.65 15.47
N ARG A 54 5.42 10.60 15.80
CA ARG A 54 4.33 11.00 14.91
C ARG A 54 4.85 11.66 13.64
N GLN A 55 5.83 12.55 13.73
CA GLN A 55 6.43 13.17 12.54
C GLN A 55 7.10 12.12 11.64
N ALA A 56 7.84 11.17 12.24
CA ALA A 56 8.42 10.06 11.51
C ALA A 56 7.36 9.16 10.85
N ASP A 57 6.21 8.97 11.49
CA ASP A 57 5.08 8.24 10.91
C ASP A 57 4.49 8.96 9.70
N GLU A 58 4.28 10.28 9.78
CA GLU A 58 3.78 11.06 8.65
C GLU A 58 4.74 10.96 7.45
N VAL A 59 6.05 11.09 7.67
CA VAL A 59 7.06 10.91 6.62
C VAL A 59 7.01 9.48 6.05
N ARG A 60 6.88 8.46 6.92
CA ARG A 60 6.75 7.07 6.47
C ARG A 60 5.53 6.85 5.58
N LYS A 61 4.36 7.39 5.94
CA LYS A 61 3.15 7.32 5.11
C LYS A 61 3.40 7.85 3.70
N VAL A 62 4.03 9.03 3.58
CA VAL A 62 4.38 9.62 2.28
C VAL A 62 5.32 8.69 1.49
N LYS A 63 6.40 8.21 2.13
CA LYS A 63 7.37 7.32 1.48
C LYS A 63 6.74 6.02 1.01
N TYR A 64 5.85 5.43 1.81
CA TYR A 64 5.17 4.18 1.44
C TYR A 64 4.15 4.38 0.34
N TYR A 65 3.38 5.47 0.39
CA TYR A 65 2.46 5.81 -0.68
C TYR A 65 3.19 5.93 -2.02
N LEU A 66 4.28 6.69 -2.05
CA LEU A 66 5.10 6.89 -3.25
C LEU A 66 5.80 5.60 -3.74
N ASN A 67 5.98 4.63 -2.85
CA ASN A 67 6.56 3.32 -3.18
C ASN A 67 5.50 2.25 -3.48
N GLY A 68 4.22 2.61 -3.56
CA GLY A 68 3.13 1.64 -3.81
C GLY A 68 2.96 0.60 -2.69
N ILE A 69 3.41 0.89 -1.47
CA ILE A 69 3.31 0.00 -0.31
C ILE A 69 2.12 0.39 0.56
N ILE A 70 1.19 -0.53 0.74
CA ILE A 70 0.12 -0.43 1.72
C ILE A 70 0.62 -1.04 3.04
N ARG A 71 0.90 -0.19 4.05
CA ARG A 71 1.47 -0.64 5.34
C ARG A 71 0.50 -1.38 6.23
N THR A 72 -0.72 -0.95 6.26
CA THR A 72 -1.81 -1.57 7.02
C THR A 72 -2.87 -2.09 6.05
N PRO A 73 -2.58 -3.17 5.32
CA PRO A 73 -3.57 -3.75 4.44
C PRO A 73 -4.73 -4.28 5.24
N VAL A 74 -5.93 -4.20 4.69
CA VAL A 74 -7.09 -4.88 5.26
C VAL A 74 -6.83 -6.37 5.16
N THR A 75 -6.95 -7.07 6.29
CA THR A 75 -6.73 -8.51 6.42
C THR A 75 -7.99 -9.21 6.89
N PHE A 76 -8.09 -10.50 6.63
CA PHE A 76 -9.14 -11.37 7.17
C PHE A 76 -8.51 -12.59 7.82
N HIS A 77 -9.30 -13.26 8.65
CA HIS A 77 -8.89 -14.49 9.32
C HIS A 77 -9.32 -15.73 8.51
N PRO A 78 -8.54 -16.81 8.47
CA PRO A 78 -8.86 -18.01 7.68
C PRO A 78 -10.18 -18.67 8.08
N GLU A 79 -10.62 -18.52 9.32
CA GLU A 79 -11.87 -19.08 9.83
C GLU A 79 -13.12 -18.25 9.50
N GLN A 80 -12.97 -17.01 9.02
CA GLN A 80 -14.09 -16.22 8.53
C GLN A 80 -14.64 -16.82 7.24
N THR A 81 -15.93 -16.56 6.97
CA THR A 81 -16.54 -16.96 5.71
C THR A 81 -16.32 -15.90 4.62
N VAL A 82 -16.41 -16.33 3.38
CA VAL A 82 -16.37 -15.41 2.23
C VAL A 82 -17.56 -14.44 2.29
N ALA A 83 -18.72 -14.87 2.79
CA ALA A 83 -19.89 -14.02 3.00
C ALA A 83 -19.62 -12.86 3.98
N GLU A 84 -18.97 -13.14 5.12
CA GLU A 84 -18.56 -12.13 6.11
C GLU A 84 -17.59 -11.12 5.49
N MET A 85 -16.57 -11.60 4.79
CA MET A 85 -15.60 -10.76 4.09
C MET A 85 -16.30 -9.86 3.05
N MET A 86 -17.20 -10.40 2.24
CA MET A 86 -17.93 -9.64 1.22
C MET A 86 -18.89 -8.61 1.83
N ASN A 87 -19.51 -8.94 2.94
CA ASN A 87 -20.36 -8.00 3.67
C ASN A 87 -19.52 -6.85 4.24
N GLU A 88 -18.37 -7.13 4.87
CA GLU A 88 -17.46 -6.09 5.36
C GLU A 88 -16.95 -5.21 4.23
N LYS A 89 -16.54 -5.81 3.10
CA LYS A 89 -16.13 -5.08 1.90
C LYS A 89 -17.22 -4.12 1.43
N ARG A 90 -18.48 -4.54 1.42
CA ARG A 90 -19.62 -3.72 1.00
C ARG A 90 -19.88 -2.59 1.98
N VAL A 91 -19.93 -2.88 3.28
CA VAL A 91 -20.22 -1.90 4.34
C VAL A 91 -19.15 -0.81 4.40
N LYS A 92 -17.87 -1.21 4.35
CA LYS A 92 -16.72 -0.29 4.38
C LYS A 92 -16.36 0.29 3.00
N LYS A 93 -17.11 -0.07 1.94
CA LYS A 93 -16.93 0.42 0.57
C LYS A 93 -15.51 0.23 0.02
N TYR A 94 -14.86 -0.89 0.33
CA TYR A 94 -13.53 -1.17 -0.21
C TYR A 94 -13.59 -1.36 -1.73
N SER A 95 -12.84 -0.54 -2.49
CA SER A 95 -12.75 -0.61 -3.95
C SER A 95 -11.85 -1.73 -4.47
N PHE A 96 -10.98 -2.26 -3.61
CA PHE A 96 -10.02 -3.33 -3.94
C PHE A 96 -10.59 -4.73 -3.62
N SER A 97 -9.97 -5.77 -4.16
CA SER A 97 -10.46 -7.15 -4.09
C SER A 97 -9.37 -8.19 -3.81
N GLY A 98 -8.25 -7.78 -3.22
CA GLY A 98 -7.19 -8.70 -2.81
C GLY A 98 -6.82 -8.44 -1.36
N PHE A 99 -6.95 -9.48 -0.51
CA PHE A 99 -6.78 -9.38 0.94
C PHE A 99 -5.80 -10.44 1.44
N PRO A 100 -4.73 -10.04 2.15
CA PRO A 100 -3.90 -10.99 2.90
C PRO A 100 -4.74 -11.65 4.01
N ILE A 101 -4.49 -12.93 4.22
CA ILE A 101 -5.11 -13.71 5.29
C ILE A 101 -4.06 -13.99 6.34
N VAL A 102 -4.38 -13.63 7.59
CA VAL A 102 -3.46 -13.75 8.72
C VAL A 102 -4.09 -14.58 9.83
N ASP A 103 -3.26 -15.29 10.58
CA ASP A 103 -3.67 -15.99 11.79
C ASP A 103 -3.74 -15.06 13.01
N ASP A 104 -4.09 -15.59 14.18
CA ASP A 104 -4.19 -14.85 15.46
C ASP A 104 -2.87 -14.18 15.87
N ASN A 105 -1.73 -14.65 15.37
CA ASN A 105 -0.41 -14.10 15.66
C ASN A 105 0.04 -13.04 14.62
N GLY A 106 -0.81 -12.73 13.64
CA GLY A 106 -0.50 -11.81 12.54
C GLY A 106 0.42 -12.42 11.48
N LYS A 107 0.64 -13.76 11.50
CA LYS A 107 1.42 -14.46 10.49
C LYS A 107 0.58 -14.63 9.23
N LEU A 108 1.19 -14.37 8.07
CA LEU A 108 0.55 -14.56 6.78
C LEU A 108 0.35 -16.05 6.52
N VAL A 109 -0.90 -16.47 6.29
CA VAL A 109 -1.29 -17.87 5.99
C VAL A 109 -1.87 -18.02 4.59
N GLY A 110 -2.16 -16.93 3.90
CA GLY A 110 -2.68 -16.97 2.53
C GLY A 110 -3.01 -15.60 1.97
N ILE A 111 -3.55 -15.60 0.77
CA ILE A 111 -4.15 -14.43 0.14
C ILE A 111 -5.46 -14.86 -0.55
N ILE A 112 -6.48 -14.01 -0.47
CA ILE A 112 -7.72 -14.19 -1.23
C ILE A 112 -7.91 -13.03 -2.19
N THR A 113 -8.28 -13.33 -3.42
CA THR A 113 -8.53 -12.35 -4.48
C THR A 113 -9.87 -12.58 -5.14
N SER A 114 -10.33 -11.64 -5.98
CA SER A 114 -11.58 -11.81 -6.71
C SER A 114 -11.62 -13.09 -7.58
N ARG A 115 -10.48 -13.62 -7.99
CA ARG A 115 -10.41 -14.87 -8.76
C ARG A 115 -10.84 -16.07 -7.92
N ASP A 116 -10.57 -16.05 -6.62
CA ASP A 116 -10.81 -17.17 -5.73
C ASP A 116 -12.28 -17.28 -5.32
N PHE A 117 -13.03 -16.19 -5.33
CA PHE A 117 -14.44 -16.18 -4.89
C PHE A 117 -15.48 -15.77 -5.96
N LYS A 118 -15.06 -15.24 -7.10
CA LYS A 118 -15.98 -14.71 -8.14
C LYS A 118 -16.98 -15.74 -8.67
N PHE A 119 -16.60 -17.01 -8.67
CA PHE A 119 -17.37 -18.08 -9.26
C PHE A 119 -17.93 -19.07 -8.22
N LEU A 120 -17.88 -18.72 -6.93
CA LEU A 120 -18.46 -19.56 -5.88
C LEU A 120 -19.99 -19.50 -5.96
N SER A 121 -20.63 -20.64 -5.85
CA SER A 121 -22.08 -20.79 -5.73
C SER A 121 -22.56 -20.59 -4.28
N ASP A 122 -21.70 -20.86 -3.30
CA ASP A 122 -21.95 -20.66 -1.88
C ASP A 122 -20.85 -19.80 -1.26
N TYR A 123 -21.21 -18.71 -0.61
CA TYR A 123 -20.30 -17.81 0.10
C TYR A 123 -20.16 -18.12 1.60
N ASN A 124 -20.90 -19.11 2.13
CA ASN A 124 -20.75 -19.56 3.52
C ASN A 124 -19.51 -20.46 3.73
N ILE A 125 -18.75 -20.68 2.69
CA ILE A 125 -17.47 -21.40 2.73
C ILE A 125 -16.42 -20.58 3.49
N ARG A 126 -15.53 -21.26 4.23
CA ARG A 126 -14.44 -20.58 4.94
C ARG A 126 -13.35 -20.10 3.97
N ILE A 127 -12.74 -18.96 4.29
CA ILE A 127 -11.68 -18.35 3.48
C ILE A 127 -10.53 -19.33 3.29
N ARG A 128 -10.13 -20.09 4.33
CA ARG A 128 -9.05 -21.10 4.26
C ARG A 128 -9.24 -22.17 3.17
N ASP A 129 -10.49 -22.43 2.79
CA ASP A 129 -10.82 -23.49 1.84
C ASP A 129 -10.74 -23.02 0.38
N VAL A 130 -10.73 -21.69 0.17
CA VAL A 130 -10.70 -21.07 -1.17
C VAL A 130 -9.50 -20.16 -1.42
N MET A 131 -8.80 -19.72 -0.37
CA MET A 131 -7.63 -18.84 -0.49
C MET A 131 -6.44 -19.54 -1.16
N THR A 132 -5.55 -18.79 -1.75
CA THR A 132 -4.20 -19.24 -2.11
C THR A 132 -3.37 -19.38 -0.86
N LYS A 133 -2.99 -20.62 -0.46
CA LYS A 133 -2.32 -20.94 0.81
C LYS A 133 -0.84 -20.60 0.85
N GLU A 134 -0.17 -20.57 -0.28
CA GLU A 134 1.26 -20.24 -0.40
C GLU A 134 1.43 -19.08 -1.38
N PRO A 135 1.09 -17.85 -0.96
CA PRO A 135 1.24 -16.70 -1.84
C PRO A 135 2.71 -16.37 -2.05
N VAL A 136 3.03 -15.80 -3.21
CA VAL A 136 4.34 -15.18 -3.42
C VAL A 136 4.46 -14.03 -2.43
N VAL A 137 5.56 -13.97 -1.68
CA VAL A 137 5.80 -12.96 -0.65
C VAL A 137 7.10 -12.21 -0.89
N ALA A 138 7.12 -10.95 -0.47
CA ALA A 138 8.33 -10.12 -0.44
C ALA A 138 8.88 -10.04 0.99
N LYS A 139 10.20 -9.93 1.13
CA LYS A 139 10.83 -9.56 2.40
C LYS A 139 10.73 -8.06 2.61
N ASP A 140 10.69 -7.60 3.86
CA ASP A 140 10.60 -6.18 4.24
C ASP A 140 11.63 -5.24 3.58
N SER A 141 12.76 -5.78 3.14
CA SER A 141 13.91 -5.00 2.67
C SER A 141 14.02 -4.88 1.15
N ILE A 142 13.05 -5.40 0.37
CA ILE A 142 13.14 -5.31 -1.09
C ILE A 142 12.78 -3.91 -1.60
N SER A 143 13.44 -3.48 -2.68
CA SER A 143 13.08 -2.25 -3.37
C SER A 143 11.79 -2.40 -4.17
N MET A 144 11.15 -1.28 -4.47
CA MET A 144 9.96 -1.25 -5.35
C MET A 144 10.22 -1.91 -6.71
N LEU A 145 11.40 -1.69 -7.30
CA LEU A 145 11.76 -2.29 -8.57
C LEU A 145 11.87 -3.82 -8.48
N GLN A 146 12.39 -4.34 -7.36
CA GLN A 146 12.44 -5.78 -7.12
C GLN A 146 11.03 -6.35 -6.91
N ALA A 147 10.17 -5.66 -6.13
CA ALA A 147 8.78 -6.03 -5.96
C ALA A 147 8.03 -6.08 -7.31
N TYR A 148 8.22 -5.05 -8.14
CA TYR A 148 7.63 -5.01 -9.48
C TYR A 148 8.07 -6.20 -10.35
N LYS A 149 9.38 -6.50 -10.40
CA LYS A 149 9.91 -7.65 -11.13
C LYS A 149 9.28 -8.96 -10.66
N MET A 150 9.21 -9.18 -9.33
CA MET A 150 8.57 -10.36 -8.76
C MET A 150 7.08 -10.46 -9.15
N MET A 151 6.36 -9.33 -9.11
CA MET A 151 4.93 -9.31 -9.48
C MET A 151 4.71 -9.66 -10.95
N VAL A 152 5.57 -9.18 -11.84
CA VAL A 152 5.53 -9.49 -13.29
C VAL A 152 5.89 -10.96 -13.54
N GLU A 153 6.98 -11.44 -12.96
CA GLU A 153 7.48 -12.81 -13.11
C GLU A 153 6.45 -13.84 -12.65
N HIS A 154 5.87 -13.62 -11.47
CA HIS A 154 4.87 -14.51 -10.88
C HIS A 154 3.42 -14.21 -11.32
N LYS A 155 3.21 -13.18 -12.16
CA LYS A 155 1.89 -12.74 -12.67
C LYS A 155 0.88 -12.47 -11.55
N VAL A 156 1.34 -11.87 -10.45
CA VAL A 156 0.51 -11.53 -9.29
C VAL A 156 0.23 -10.03 -9.22
N GLY A 157 -1.02 -9.68 -8.92
CA GLY A 157 -1.45 -8.27 -8.77
C GLY A 157 -1.28 -7.72 -7.35
N LYS A 158 -0.99 -8.60 -6.39
CA LYS A 158 -0.77 -8.28 -4.97
C LYS A 158 0.41 -9.09 -4.46
N LEU A 159 1.34 -8.44 -3.76
CA LEU A 159 2.53 -9.07 -3.22
C LEU A 159 2.65 -8.72 -1.74
N PRO A 160 2.24 -9.61 -0.83
CA PRO A 160 2.39 -9.41 0.61
C PRO A 160 3.85 -9.29 1.01
N MET A 161 4.12 -8.42 1.97
CA MET A 161 5.43 -8.28 2.61
C MET A 161 5.42 -8.95 3.97
N VAL A 162 6.47 -9.69 4.29
CA VAL A 162 6.61 -10.36 5.57
C VAL A 162 7.99 -10.11 6.20
N ASN A 163 8.02 -10.08 7.52
CA ASN A 163 9.29 -10.04 8.27
C ASN A 163 9.91 -11.45 8.39
N SER A 164 11.02 -11.56 9.13
CA SER A 164 11.73 -12.82 9.37
C SER A 164 10.90 -13.89 10.10
N GLU A 165 9.86 -13.47 10.82
CA GLU A 165 8.94 -14.37 11.55
C GLU A 165 7.73 -14.79 10.69
N GLY A 166 7.63 -14.30 9.45
CA GLY A 166 6.49 -14.53 8.57
C GLY A 166 5.27 -13.67 8.88
N LYS A 167 5.38 -12.68 9.75
CA LYS A 167 4.29 -11.74 10.05
C LYS A 167 4.14 -10.72 8.92
N LEU A 168 2.90 -10.40 8.59
CA LEU A 168 2.57 -9.42 7.57
C LEU A 168 3.00 -8.01 8.00
N THR A 169 3.77 -7.33 7.15
CA THR A 169 4.29 -5.98 7.40
C THR A 169 3.82 -4.96 6.36
N GLY A 170 3.22 -5.44 5.27
CA GLY A 170 2.68 -4.59 4.22
C GLY A 170 2.21 -5.36 3.01
N LEU A 171 1.78 -4.63 2.00
CA LEU A 171 1.28 -5.18 0.75
C LEU A 171 1.68 -4.27 -0.41
N TYR A 172 2.35 -4.80 -1.43
CA TYR A 172 2.48 -4.14 -2.71
C TYR A 172 1.24 -4.39 -3.58
N SER A 173 0.77 -3.35 -4.27
CA SER A 173 -0.30 -3.45 -5.24
C SER A 173 0.21 -3.06 -6.62
N PHE A 174 0.00 -3.90 -7.63
CA PHE A 174 0.47 -3.68 -8.99
C PHE A 174 -0.06 -2.39 -9.61
N LEU A 175 -1.32 -2.03 -9.31
CA LEU A 175 -1.90 -0.79 -9.81
C LEU A 175 -1.18 0.44 -9.24
N ASP A 176 -0.75 0.39 -7.99
CA ASP A 176 -0.06 1.50 -7.31
C ASP A 176 1.40 1.58 -7.74
N VAL A 177 2.03 0.44 -8.08
CA VAL A 177 3.44 0.37 -8.54
C VAL A 177 3.59 0.75 -10.01
N LYS A 178 2.56 0.53 -10.85
CA LYS A 178 2.59 0.83 -12.29
C LYS A 178 2.43 2.32 -12.60
N THR A 179 1.87 3.11 -11.69
CA THR A 179 1.58 4.53 -11.86
C THR A 179 2.72 5.46 -11.41
N LEU A 180 3.84 4.91 -11.02
CA LEU A 180 5.09 5.61 -10.68
C LEU A 180 6.13 5.43 -11.78
#